data_5820ee82f0065eecffc1bd74179388fe
#
_entry.id   5820ee82f0065eecffc1bd74179388fe
#
_cell.length_a   1.000
_cell.length_b   1.000
_cell.length_c   1.000
_cell.angle_alpha   90.00
_cell.angle_beta   90.00
_cell.angle_gamma   90.00
#
_symmetry.space_group_name_H-M   'P 1'
#
loop_
_entity.id
_entity.type
_entity.pdbx_description
1 polymer ?
#
loop_
_entity_poly.entity_id
_entity_poly.type
_entity_poly.pdbx_seq_one_letter_code
_entity_poly.pdbx_strand_id
1 'polypeptide(L)'
;MSIDKKIKFFRKRRGMTQRELGTEVGFPPTSADVRIAQYENGSRTPKRYVLNVIADVLVVSPLALTVPEIEDDLVLLHTLFALEDHYGLKLSIDGATMYANLIISAKRDTPLYPKLYFWQVMRRRLATGEITKEEYDDWKYGLS
;
A
#
# COMPACT_ATOMS: atom_id res chain seq x y z
N MET A 1 -2.97 3.06 8.74
CA MET A 1 -4.42 2.84 8.46
C MET A 1 -4.74 1.35 8.50
N SER A 2 -5.69 0.95 9.30
CA SER A 2 -6.28 -0.39 9.28
C SER A 2 -7.02 -0.67 7.97
N ILE A 3 -7.35 -1.93 7.69
CA ILE A 3 -8.02 -2.36 6.44
C ILE A 3 -9.29 -1.56 6.16
N ASP A 4 -10.11 -1.31 7.19
CA ASP A 4 -11.33 -0.50 7.13
C ASP A 4 -11.08 0.91 6.60
N LYS A 5 -10.12 1.60 7.16
CA LYS A 5 -9.72 2.96 6.73
C LYS A 5 -9.13 2.97 5.32
N LYS A 6 -8.38 1.91 4.92
CA LYS A 6 -7.80 1.78 3.58
C LYS A 6 -8.87 1.56 2.51
N ILE A 7 -9.87 0.72 2.77
CA ILE A 7 -10.99 0.52 1.84
C ILE A 7 -11.69 1.87 1.59
N LYS A 8 -11.97 2.61 2.66
CA LYS A 8 -12.59 3.95 2.57
C LYS A 8 -11.71 4.95 1.82
N PHE A 9 -10.38 4.93 2.08
CA PHE A 9 -9.43 5.80 1.41
C PHE A 9 -9.41 5.56 -0.10
N PHE A 10 -9.22 4.32 -0.53
CA PHE A 10 -9.14 3.98 -1.96
C PHE A 10 -10.48 4.15 -2.68
N ARG A 11 -11.61 3.84 -2.03
CA ARG A 11 -12.93 4.15 -2.59
C ARG A 11 -13.10 5.64 -2.87
N LYS A 12 -12.78 6.50 -1.91
CA LYS A 12 -12.84 7.96 -2.09
C LYS A 12 -11.89 8.45 -3.16
N ARG A 13 -10.68 7.89 -3.23
CA ARG A 13 -9.70 8.20 -4.28
C ARG A 13 -10.25 7.88 -5.68
N ARG A 14 -11.05 6.81 -5.80
CA ARG A 14 -11.74 6.43 -7.05
C ARG A 14 -13.03 7.21 -7.29
N GLY A 15 -13.42 8.12 -6.41
CA GLY A 15 -14.66 8.90 -6.52
C GLY A 15 -15.94 8.09 -6.35
N MET A 16 -15.85 6.85 -5.84
CA MET A 16 -16.99 5.95 -5.71
C MET A 16 -17.77 6.18 -4.43
N THR A 17 -19.09 6.01 -4.50
CA THR A 17 -19.96 5.86 -3.34
C THR A 17 -19.83 4.45 -2.74
N GLN A 18 -20.28 4.24 -1.51
CA GLN A 18 -20.34 2.92 -0.88
C GLN A 18 -21.22 1.95 -1.68
N ARG A 19 -22.33 2.45 -2.23
CA ARG A 19 -23.24 1.66 -3.06
C ARG A 19 -22.59 1.23 -4.37
N GLU A 20 -21.92 2.12 -5.07
CA GLU A 20 -21.21 1.81 -6.31
C GLU A 20 -20.15 0.74 -6.06
N LEU A 21 -19.28 0.94 -5.06
CA LEU A 21 -18.28 -0.08 -4.73
C LEU A 21 -18.94 -1.42 -4.39
N GLY A 22 -19.98 -1.41 -3.55
CA GLY A 22 -20.64 -2.66 -3.15
C GLY A 22 -21.32 -3.38 -4.32
N THR A 23 -21.89 -2.63 -5.25
CA THR A 23 -22.52 -3.19 -6.46
C THR A 23 -21.46 -3.79 -7.39
N GLU A 24 -20.36 -3.09 -7.63
CA GLU A 24 -19.23 -3.59 -8.45
C GLU A 24 -18.55 -4.83 -7.83
N VAL A 25 -18.50 -4.91 -6.50
CA VAL A 25 -18.03 -6.11 -5.79
C VAL A 25 -18.98 -7.30 -5.90
N GLY A 26 -20.22 -7.05 -6.35
CA GLY A 26 -21.23 -8.10 -6.57
C GLY A 26 -22.21 -8.29 -5.40
N PHE A 27 -22.31 -7.32 -4.48
CA PHE A 27 -23.35 -7.37 -3.45
C PHE A 27 -24.73 -6.97 -4.02
N PRO A 28 -25.81 -7.55 -3.49
CA PRO A 28 -27.16 -7.13 -3.89
C PRO A 28 -27.36 -5.63 -3.70
N PRO A 29 -28.00 -4.93 -4.65
CA PRO A 29 -28.20 -3.46 -4.59
C PRO A 29 -28.88 -2.98 -3.30
N THR A 30 -29.71 -3.84 -2.70
CA THR A 30 -30.42 -3.56 -1.45
C THR A 30 -29.55 -3.55 -0.19
N SER A 31 -28.33 -4.08 -0.27
CA SER A 31 -27.39 -4.21 0.86
C SER A 31 -25.96 -3.80 0.54
N ALA A 32 -25.70 -3.33 -0.67
CA ALA A 32 -24.36 -3.02 -1.17
C ALA A 32 -23.68 -1.92 -0.33
N ASP A 33 -24.37 -0.82 -0.10
CA ASP A 33 -23.89 0.30 0.71
C ASP A 33 -23.69 -0.10 2.19
N VAL A 34 -24.63 -0.84 2.76
CA VAL A 34 -24.55 -1.32 4.15
C VAL A 34 -23.34 -2.24 4.35
N ARG A 35 -23.09 -3.14 3.39
CA ARG A 35 -21.93 -4.04 3.44
C ARG A 35 -20.61 -3.29 3.41
N ILE A 36 -20.47 -2.34 2.50
CA ILE A 36 -19.26 -1.51 2.42
C ILE A 36 -19.13 -0.63 3.66
N ALA A 37 -20.21 -0.03 4.14
CA ALA A 37 -20.20 0.74 5.38
C ALA A 37 -19.71 -0.08 6.58
N GLN A 38 -20.15 -1.34 6.70
CA GLN A 38 -19.67 -2.26 7.74
C GLN A 38 -18.18 -2.57 7.64
N TYR A 39 -17.65 -2.69 6.43
CA TYR A 39 -16.21 -2.87 6.22
C TYR A 39 -15.43 -1.59 6.55
N GLU A 40 -15.93 -0.42 6.17
CA GLU A 40 -15.27 0.86 6.38
C GLU A 40 -15.29 1.37 7.82
N ASN A 41 -16.22 0.89 8.66
CA ASN A 41 -16.29 1.24 10.07
C ASN A 41 -15.70 0.18 11.01
N GLY A 42 -15.16 -0.92 10.44
CA GLY A 42 -14.52 -1.99 11.19
C GLY A 42 -15.49 -2.94 11.91
N SER A 43 -16.82 -2.75 11.79
CA SER A 43 -17.80 -3.65 12.41
C SER A 43 -17.82 -5.04 11.76
N ARG A 44 -17.24 -5.15 10.58
CA ARG A 44 -17.04 -6.40 9.84
C ARG A 44 -15.72 -6.38 9.09
N THR A 45 -14.99 -7.50 9.10
CA THR A 45 -13.78 -7.67 8.28
C THR A 45 -14.13 -8.46 7.02
N PRO A 46 -13.78 -7.98 5.82
CA PRO A 46 -14.00 -8.74 4.60
C PRO A 46 -13.14 -10.01 4.60
N LYS A 47 -13.72 -11.13 4.15
CA LYS A 47 -12.95 -12.35 3.90
C LYS A 47 -11.97 -12.11 2.74
N ARG A 48 -10.89 -12.89 2.70
CA ARG A 48 -9.81 -12.72 1.72
C ARG A 48 -10.29 -12.63 0.27
N TYR A 49 -11.24 -13.49 -0.13
CA TYR A 49 -11.76 -13.45 -1.50
C TYR A 49 -12.54 -12.15 -1.80
N VAL A 50 -13.32 -11.65 -0.83
CA VAL A 50 -14.02 -10.36 -0.96
C VAL A 50 -13.02 -9.20 -1.03
N LEU A 51 -11.97 -9.26 -0.21
CA LEU A 51 -10.92 -8.25 -0.22
C LEU A 51 -10.20 -8.17 -1.57
N ASN A 52 -9.94 -9.33 -2.21
CA ASN A 52 -9.36 -9.36 -3.54
C ASN A 52 -10.28 -8.70 -4.58
N VAL A 53 -11.59 -9.01 -4.55
CA VAL A 53 -12.55 -8.36 -5.45
C VAL A 53 -12.66 -6.85 -5.18
N ILE A 54 -12.64 -6.43 -3.93
CA ILE A 54 -12.59 -5.00 -3.58
C ILE A 54 -11.32 -4.35 -4.14
N ALA A 55 -10.17 -5.01 -4.03
CA ALA A 55 -8.90 -4.51 -4.57
C ALA A 55 -8.96 -4.36 -6.10
N ASP A 56 -9.51 -5.37 -6.79
CA ASP A 56 -9.69 -5.35 -8.25
C ASP A 56 -10.57 -4.18 -8.69
N VAL A 57 -11.73 -3.98 -8.04
CA VAL A 57 -12.65 -2.87 -8.34
C VAL A 57 -11.98 -1.50 -8.07
N LEU A 58 -11.18 -1.41 -7.01
CA LEU A 58 -10.46 -0.19 -6.66
C LEU A 58 -9.19 0.01 -7.49
N VAL A 59 -8.82 -0.98 -8.33
CA VAL A 59 -7.59 -0.98 -9.15
C VAL A 59 -6.34 -0.80 -8.29
N VAL A 60 -6.27 -1.58 -7.22
CA VAL A 60 -5.10 -1.61 -6.32
C VAL A 60 -4.68 -3.05 -6.05
N SER A 61 -3.43 -3.24 -5.66
CA SER A 61 -2.97 -4.54 -5.17
C SER A 61 -3.70 -4.91 -3.87
N PRO A 62 -4.14 -6.18 -3.69
CA PRO A 62 -4.63 -6.65 -2.39
C PRO A 62 -3.64 -6.39 -1.25
N LEU A 63 -2.33 -6.38 -1.54
CA LEU A 63 -1.30 -6.04 -0.57
C LEU A 63 -1.40 -4.58 -0.10
N ALA A 64 -1.79 -3.66 -0.97
CA ALA A 64 -2.01 -2.26 -0.59
C ALA A 64 -3.09 -2.12 0.49
N LEU A 65 -4.08 -3.03 0.51
CA LEU A 65 -5.11 -3.06 1.53
C LEU A 65 -4.67 -3.76 2.84
N THR A 66 -3.76 -4.75 2.75
CA THR A 66 -3.44 -5.65 3.87
C THR A 66 -2.15 -5.33 4.60
N VAL A 67 -1.17 -4.67 3.96
CA VAL A 67 0.08 -4.30 4.63
C VAL A 67 -0.21 -3.44 5.86
N PRO A 68 0.25 -3.82 7.07
CA PRO A 68 0.02 -3.05 8.27
C PRO A 68 0.56 -1.62 8.16
N GLU A 69 -0.11 -0.68 8.80
CA GLU A 69 0.44 0.66 8.98
C GLU A 69 1.41 0.64 10.16
N ILE A 70 2.53 1.29 9.97
CA ILE A 70 3.52 1.51 11.01
C ILE A 70 3.21 2.88 11.63
N GLU A 71 2.50 2.88 12.77
CA GLU A 71 2.03 4.10 13.45
C GLU A 71 2.90 4.47 14.67
N ASP A 72 3.79 3.57 15.07
CA ASP A 72 4.60 3.66 16.29
C ASP A 72 6.07 3.43 15.97
N ASP A 73 6.97 4.22 16.56
CA ASP A 73 8.41 4.13 16.33
C ASP A 73 8.97 2.75 16.73
N LEU A 74 8.41 2.12 17.77
CA LEU A 74 8.84 0.80 18.20
C LEU A 74 8.40 -0.28 17.20
N VAL A 75 7.18 -0.17 16.64
CA VAL A 75 6.70 -1.04 15.57
C VAL A 75 7.55 -0.85 14.31
N LEU A 76 7.90 0.40 13.97
CA LEU A 76 8.85 0.70 12.89
C LEU A 76 10.18 0.00 13.13
N LEU A 77 10.75 0.15 14.33
CA LEU A 77 12.06 -0.42 14.69
C LEU A 77 12.06 -1.94 14.57
N HIS A 78 11.03 -2.62 15.11
CA HIS A 78 10.90 -4.08 14.97
C HIS A 78 10.70 -4.52 13.51
N THR A 79 10.02 -3.72 12.69
CA THR A 79 9.91 -3.98 11.26
C THR A 79 11.27 -3.87 10.57
N LEU A 80 12.07 -2.86 10.92
CA LEU A 80 13.44 -2.69 10.41
C LEU A 80 14.35 -3.84 10.85
N PHE A 81 14.23 -4.35 12.07
CA PHE A 81 14.97 -5.52 12.52
C PHE A 81 14.60 -6.77 11.70
N ALA A 82 13.31 -6.99 11.43
CA ALA A 82 12.90 -8.08 10.59
C ALA A 82 13.44 -7.95 9.15
N LEU A 83 13.55 -6.73 8.64
CA LEU A 83 14.18 -6.47 7.34
C LEU A 83 15.70 -6.67 7.38
N GLU A 84 16.38 -6.33 8.48
CA GLU A 84 17.79 -6.65 8.71
C GLU A 84 18.02 -8.16 8.65
N ASP A 85 17.23 -8.93 9.39
CA ASP A 85 17.36 -10.38 9.46
C ASP A 85 17.09 -11.06 8.11
N HIS A 86 16.10 -10.57 7.37
CA HIS A 86 15.65 -11.23 6.13
C HIS A 86 16.35 -10.72 4.87
N TYR A 87 16.62 -9.43 4.78
CA TYR A 87 17.16 -8.77 3.60
C TYR A 87 18.55 -8.17 3.78
N GLY A 88 19.12 -8.27 4.98
CA GLY A 88 20.42 -7.66 5.29
C GLY A 88 20.38 -6.13 5.25
N LEU A 89 19.27 -5.53 5.69
CA LEU A 89 19.17 -4.07 5.84
C LEU A 89 20.29 -3.57 6.74
N LYS A 90 20.94 -2.48 6.36
CA LYS A 90 22.00 -1.84 7.16
C LYS A 90 21.60 -0.43 7.52
N LEU A 91 21.95 -0.03 8.74
CA LEU A 91 21.85 1.33 9.21
C LEU A 91 23.21 2.02 9.09
N SER A 92 23.23 3.21 8.52
CA SER A 92 24.38 4.12 8.55
C SER A 92 23.93 5.49 9.02
N ILE A 93 24.60 6.02 10.02
CA ILE A 93 24.35 7.38 10.52
C ILE A 93 25.50 8.27 10.04
N ASP A 94 25.16 9.29 9.26
CA ASP A 94 26.12 10.31 8.86
C ASP A 94 26.22 11.36 9.97
N GLY A 95 27.38 11.39 10.63
CA GLY A 95 27.64 12.32 11.73
C GLY A 95 27.70 13.80 11.31
N ALA A 96 27.94 14.09 10.02
CA ALA A 96 27.98 15.46 9.52
C ALA A 96 26.58 16.04 9.26
N THR A 97 25.69 15.22 8.72
CA THR A 97 24.31 15.62 8.36
C THR A 97 23.28 15.27 9.42
N MET A 98 23.66 14.43 10.40
CA MET A 98 22.76 13.88 11.44
C MET A 98 21.61 13.03 10.88
N TYR A 99 21.72 12.56 9.62
CA TYR A 99 20.72 11.68 9.00
C TYR A 99 21.08 10.21 9.19
N ALA A 100 20.04 9.42 9.47
CA ALA A 100 20.11 7.96 9.43
C ALA A 100 19.73 7.48 8.02
N ASN A 101 20.59 6.67 7.42
CA ASN A 101 20.38 6.08 6.11
C ASN A 101 20.12 4.59 6.26
N LEU A 102 19.09 4.08 5.59
CA LEU A 102 18.79 2.66 5.52
C LEU A 102 19.23 2.14 4.14
N ILE A 103 20.05 1.10 4.13
CA ILE A 103 20.63 0.54 2.90
C ILE A 103 20.18 -0.91 2.76
N ILE A 104 19.47 -1.21 1.67
CA ILE A 104 19.14 -2.58 1.27
C ILE A 104 20.12 -3.00 0.18
N SER A 105 20.95 -4.01 0.47
CA SER A 105 21.92 -4.54 -0.49
C SER A 105 21.30 -5.67 -1.32
N ALA A 106 20.48 -5.33 -2.31
CA ALA A 106 19.93 -6.30 -3.25
C ALA A 106 20.91 -6.54 -4.41
N LYS A 107 21.30 -7.80 -4.64
CA LYS A 107 22.11 -8.18 -5.80
C LYS A 107 21.29 -8.11 -7.09
N ARG A 108 21.94 -7.83 -8.22
CA ARG A 108 21.29 -7.71 -9.55
C ARG A 108 20.54 -8.96 -9.99
N ASP A 109 20.98 -10.13 -9.57
CA ASP A 109 20.38 -11.42 -9.91
C ASP A 109 19.21 -11.84 -9.00
N THR A 110 18.83 -10.98 -8.05
CA THR A 110 17.68 -11.23 -7.17
C THR A 110 16.40 -10.63 -7.73
N PRO A 111 15.23 -11.26 -7.48
CA PRO A 111 13.93 -10.71 -7.92
C PRO A 111 13.60 -9.33 -7.30
N LEU A 112 14.22 -8.97 -6.18
CA LEU A 112 14.01 -7.70 -5.51
C LEU A 112 14.69 -6.53 -6.24
N TYR A 113 15.88 -6.77 -6.83
CA TYR A 113 16.66 -5.70 -7.46
C TYR A 113 15.90 -4.93 -8.55
N PRO A 114 15.27 -5.58 -9.56
CA PRO A 114 14.54 -4.84 -10.59
C PRO A 114 13.35 -4.05 -10.02
N LYS A 115 12.72 -4.52 -8.96
CA LYS A 115 11.62 -3.80 -8.28
C LYS A 115 12.11 -2.53 -7.61
N LEU A 116 13.25 -2.58 -6.91
CA LEU A 116 13.89 -1.42 -6.29
C LEU A 116 14.39 -0.42 -7.34
N TYR A 117 15.01 -0.93 -8.42
CA TYR A 117 15.46 -0.10 -9.53
C TYR A 117 14.29 0.66 -10.18
N PHE A 118 13.19 -0.05 -10.46
CA PHE A 118 12.00 0.57 -11.05
C PHE A 118 11.36 1.61 -10.10
N TRP A 119 11.35 1.34 -8.80
CA TRP A 119 10.91 2.33 -7.81
C TRP A 119 11.76 3.60 -7.86
N GLN A 120 13.10 3.47 -7.96
CA GLN A 120 13.98 4.63 -8.13
C GLN A 120 13.64 5.42 -9.41
N VAL A 121 13.41 4.73 -10.53
CA VAL A 121 13.01 5.36 -11.80
C VAL A 121 11.72 6.15 -11.64
N MET A 122 10.70 5.57 -11.04
CA MET A 122 9.41 6.23 -10.81
C MET A 122 9.53 7.43 -9.88
N ARG A 123 10.34 7.34 -8.83
CA ARG A 123 10.63 8.48 -7.96
C ARG A 123 11.33 9.64 -8.70
N ARG A 124 12.27 9.31 -9.58
CA ARG A 124 12.95 10.32 -10.40
C ARG A 124 11.96 11.01 -11.35
N ARG A 125 11.12 10.25 -12.05
CA ARG A 125 10.10 10.78 -12.95
C ARG A 125 9.11 11.72 -12.23
N LEU A 126 8.73 11.37 -11.01
CA LEU A 126 7.92 12.25 -10.17
C LEU A 126 8.69 13.54 -9.81
N ALA A 127 9.95 13.43 -9.42
CA ALA A 127 10.78 14.57 -9.03
C ALA A 127 11.05 15.54 -10.21
N THR A 128 11.15 15.02 -11.44
CA THR A 128 11.34 15.82 -12.68
C THR A 128 10.03 16.33 -13.28
N GLY A 129 8.88 15.95 -12.72
CA GLY A 129 7.58 16.34 -13.26
C GLY A 129 7.15 15.58 -14.52
N GLU A 130 7.85 14.50 -14.89
CA GLU A 130 7.45 13.62 -16.02
C GLU A 130 6.16 12.87 -15.73
N ILE A 131 5.87 12.61 -14.46
CA ILE A 131 4.61 12.03 -14.01
C ILE A 131 4.06 12.83 -12.84
N THR A 132 2.75 12.83 -12.70
CA THR A 132 2.05 13.44 -11.57
C THR A 132 2.14 12.58 -10.31
N LYS A 133 1.82 13.19 -9.18
CA LYS A 133 1.70 12.44 -7.91
C LYS A 133 0.61 11.37 -7.97
N GLU A 134 -0.47 11.64 -8.70
CA GLU A 134 -1.56 10.69 -8.91
C GLU A 134 -1.11 9.45 -9.69
N GLU A 135 -0.43 9.66 -10.82
CA GLU A 135 0.15 8.57 -11.63
C GLU A 135 1.18 7.75 -10.85
N TYR A 136 2.02 8.42 -10.04
CA TYR A 136 2.96 7.72 -9.17
C TYR A 136 2.24 6.84 -8.14
N ASP A 137 1.19 7.37 -7.51
CA ASP A 137 0.42 6.64 -6.51
C ASP A 137 -0.39 5.49 -7.13
N ASP A 138 -0.92 5.66 -8.33
CA ASP A 138 -1.60 4.58 -9.07
C ASP A 138 -0.65 3.43 -9.37
N TRP A 139 0.55 3.74 -9.85
CA TRP A 139 1.60 2.73 -10.01
C TRP A 139 1.96 2.06 -8.67
N LYS A 140 2.22 2.84 -7.62
CA LYS A 140 2.65 2.32 -6.32
C LYS A 140 1.63 1.39 -5.69
N TYR A 141 0.37 1.77 -5.72
CA TYR A 141 -0.71 1.00 -5.10
C TYR A 141 -1.20 -0.16 -5.98
N GLY A 142 -1.01 -0.09 -7.29
CA GLY A 142 -1.32 -1.16 -8.22
C GLY A 142 -0.25 -2.25 -8.32
N LEU A 143 0.93 -2.06 -7.71
CA LEU A 143 2.05 -3.01 -7.80
C LEU A 143 1.69 -4.33 -7.09
N SER A 144 1.68 -5.42 -7.85
CA SER A 144 1.34 -6.79 -7.42
C SER A 144 2.44 -7.80 -7.76
#